data_a048c248a1b42c058db7ad2fac10553e
#
_entry.id   a048c248a1b42c058db7ad2fac10553e
#
_cell.length_a   1.000
_cell.length_b   1.000
_cell.length_c   1.000
_cell.angle_alpha   90.00
_cell.angle_beta   90.00
_cell.angle_gamma   90.00
#
_symmetry.space_group_name_H-M   'P 1'
#
loop_
_entity.id
_entity.type
_entity.pdbx_description
1 polymer ?
#
loop_
_entity_poly.entity_id
_entity_poly.type
_entity_poly.pdbx_seq_one_letter_code
_entity_poly.pdbx_strand_id
1 'polypeptide(L)'
;MKYKIEFSQEAASDVDEIFYADKKLLTRILKKIESLADNPREGKFLTGNHKGEFSLRVGAYRIVYVLDTSGHVIFILTIKHRKHVY
;
A
#
# COMPACT_ATOMS: atom_id res chain seq x y z
N MET A 1 8.79 14.03 10.44
CA MET A 1 9.62 12.82 10.50
C MET A 1 9.10 11.80 9.50
N LYS A 2 9.97 11.25 8.68
CA LYS A 2 9.55 10.27 7.67
C LYS A 2 9.32 8.91 8.28
N TYR A 3 8.25 8.26 7.85
CA TYR A 3 8.01 6.88 8.20
C TYR A 3 8.84 5.97 7.31
N LYS A 4 9.27 4.85 7.87
CA LYS A 4 9.93 3.79 7.11
C LYS A 4 8.85 2.94 6.45
N ILE A 5 9.11 2.48 5.22
CA ILE A 5 8.15 1.66 4.49
C ILE A 5 8.68 0.24 4.41
N GLU A 6 7.83 -0.71 4.82
CA GLU A 6 8.14 -2.14 4.74
C GLU A 6 7.02 -2.85 4.02
N PHE A 7 7.36 -3.89 3.29
CA PHE A 7 6.41 -4.68 2.52
C PHE A 7 6.24 -6.05 3.17
N SER A 8 4.99 -6.49 3.27
CA SER A 8 4.73 -7.87 3.65
C SER A 8 5.21 -8.80 2.54
N GLN A 9 5.30 -10.09 2.85
CA GLN A 9 5.67 -11.08 1.85
C GLN A 9 4.66 -11.09 0.69
N GLU A 10 3.37 -10.97 1.02
CA GLU A 10 2.33 -10.92 0.00
C GLU A 10 2.44 -9.66 -0.86
N ALA A 11 2.69 -8.51 -0.25
CA ALA A 11 2.85 -7.27 -1.01
C ALA A 11 4.07 -7.32 -1.92
N ALA A 12 5.17 -7.91 -1.46
CA ALA A 12 6.36 -8.08 -2.29
C ALA A 12 6.06 -8.96 -3.50
N SER A 13 5.29 -10.02 -3.32
CA SER A 13 4.85 -10.87 -4.42
C SER A 13 3.94 -10.10 -5.39
N ASP A 14 3.06 -9.25 -4.84
CA ASP A 14 2.20 -8.41 -5.67
C ASP A 14 3.02 -7.46 -6.54
N VAL A 15 4.08 -6.88 -5.98
CA VAL A 15 4.99 -6.01 -6.73
C VAL A 15 5.59 -6.76 -7.91
N ASP A 16 6.05 -7.99 -7.68
CA ASP A 16 6.64 -8.79 -8.76
C ASP A 16 5.62 -9.05 -9.88
N GLU A 17 4.40 -9.41 -9.53
CA GLU A 17 3.36 -9.65 -10.52
C GLU A 17 3.08 -8.40 -11.35
N ILE A 18 2.95 -7.25 -10.70
CA ILE A 18 2.68 -6.00 -11.39
C ILE A 18 3.85 -5.60 -12.28
N PHE A 19 5.07 -5.85 -11.81
CA PHE A 19 6.27 -5.56 -12.60
C PHE A 19 6.24 -6.25 -13.96
N TYR A 20 5.85 -7.52 -13.97
CA TYR A 20 5.77 -8.27 -15.22
C TYR A 20 4.58 -7.86 -16.08
N ALA A 21 3.49 -7.42 -15.47
CA ALA A 21 2.29 -7.07 -16.20
C ALA A 21 2.33 -5.64 -16.75
N ASP A 22 2.83 -4.68 -15.97
CA ASP A 22 2.78 -3.25 -16.34
C ASP A 22 3.79 -2.46 -15.53
N LYS A 23 4.98 -2.26 -16.09
CA LYS A 23 6.07 -1.56 -15.41
C LYS A 23 5.74 -0.09 -15.13
N LYS A 24 5.02 0.57 -16.04
CA LYS A 24 4.67 1.98 -15.84
C LYS A 24 3.69 2.13 -14.68
N LEU A 25 2.74 1.24 -14.59
CA LEU A 25 1.79 1.25 -13.49
C LEU A 25 2.52 1.00 -12.16
N LEU A 26 3.45 0.05 -12.14
CA LEU A 26 4.23 -0.22 -10.93
C LEU A 26 5.00 1.03 -10.48
N THR A 27 5.59 1.76 -11.42
CA THR A 27 6.31 2.99 -11.08
C THR A 27 5.38 3.99 -10.40
N ARG A 28 4.15 4.15 -10.91
CA ARG A 28 3.17 5.04 -10.30
C ARG A 28 2.78 4.58 -8.90
N ILE A 29 2.58 3.27 -8.73
CA ILE A 29 2.22 2.69 -7.44
C ILE A 29 3.34 2.92 -6.43
N LEU A 30 4.60 2.67 -6.80
CA LEU A 30 5.72 2.82 -5.89
C LEU A 30 5.94 4.29 -5.51
N LYS A 31 5.76 5.20 -6.45
CA LYS A 31 5.85 6.64 -6.13
C LYS A 31 4.77 7.05 -5.13
N LYS A 32 3.57 6.51 -5.28
CA LYS A 32 2.49 6.83 -4.35
C LYS A 32 2.78 6.26 -2.97
N ILE A 33 3.34 5.05 -2.92
CA ILE A 33 3.74 4.46 -1.64
C ILE A 33 4.84 5.29 -0.99
N GLU A 34 5.83 5.75 -1.77
CA GLU A 34 6.88 6.60 -1.22
C GLU A 34 6.32 7.89 -0.59
N SER A 35 5.28 8.45 -1.20
CA SER A 35 4.68 9.68 -0.66
C SER A 35 4.06 9.46 0.71
N LEU A 36 3.72 8.21 1.05
CA LEU A 36 3.17 7.91 2.37
C LEU A 36 4.19 8.13 3.48
N ALA A 37 5.48 8.08 3.17
CA ALA A 37 6.51 8.31 4.19
C ALA A 37 6.37 9.70 4.83
N ASP A 38 5.92 10.69 4.04
CA ASP A 38 5.70 12.06 4.53
C ASP A 38 4.24 12.31 4.91
N ASN A 39 3.32 11.49 4.43
CA ASN A 39 1.90 11.66 4.68
C ASN A 39 1.24 10.29 4.88
N PRO A 40 1.52 9.62 6.01
CA PRO A 40 1.09 8.23 6.21
C PRO A 40 -0.42 8.03 6.31
N ARG A 41 -1.18 9.08 6.56
CA ARG A 41 -2.64 8.98 6.69
C ARG A 41 -3.37 9.41 5.43
N GLU A 42 -2.68 9.47 4.31
CA GLU A 42 -3.30 9.87 3.05
C GLU A 42 -4.40 8.90 2.61
N GLY A 43 -4.24 7.61 2.88
CA GLY A 43 -5.26 6.62 2.51
C GLY A 43 -6.52 6.74 3.35
N LYS A 44 -7.57 6.07 2.91
CA LYS A 44 -8.83 6.02 3.62
C LYS A 44 -8.74 5.01 4.76
N PHE A 45 -9.05 5.45 5.99
CA PHE A 45 -9.08 4.55 7.14
C PHE A 45 -10.29 3.64 7.05
N LEU A 46 -10.06 2.34 7.19
CA LEU A 46 -11.11 1.33 7.06
C LEU A 46 -11.70 0.97 8.41
N THR A 47 -12.97 0.57 8.38
CA THR A 47 -13.69 0.15 9.58
C THR A 47 -14.23 -1.26 9.37
N GLY A 48 -14.91 -1.81 10.38
CA GLY A 48 -15.47 -3.14 10.29
C GLY A 48 -14.39 -4.21 10.34
N ASN A 49 -14.47 -5.18 9.45
CA ASN A 49 -13.53 -6.31 9.44
C ASN A 49 -12.10 -5.92 9.12
N HIS A 50 -11.91 -4.73 8.55
CA HIS A 50 -10.59 -4.22 8.19
C HIS A 50 -10.15 -3.07 9.08
N LYS A 51 -10.70 -3.02 10.28
CA LYS A 51 -10.38 -1.95 11.23
C LYS A 51 -8.88 -1.89 11.49
N GLY A 52 -8.33 -0.67 11.45
CA GLY A 52 -6.91 -0.45 11.65
C GLY A 52 -6.10 -0.40 10.37
N GLU A 53 -6.73 -0.70 9.23
CA GLU A 53 -6.06 -0.66 7.94
C GLU A 53 -6.43 0.61 7.19
N PHE A 54 -5.53 1.01 6.29
CA PHE A 54 -5.76 2.11 5.36
C PHE A 54 -5.80 1.57 3.95
N SER A 55 -6.58 2.20 3.09
CA SER A 55 -6.69 1.83 1.69
C SER A 55 -6.39 3.04 0.81
N LEU A 56 -5.49 2.87 -0.15
CA LEU A 56 -5.09 3.92 -1.07
C LEU A 56 -5.21 3.38 -2.49
N ARG A 57 -5.88 4.14 -3.36
CA ARG A 57 -6.13 3.70 -4.73
C ARG A 57 -5.14 4.31 -5.69
N VAL A 58 -4.60 3.50 -6.60
CA VAL A 58 -3.80 3.95 -7.73
C VAL A 58 -4.35 3.24 -8.97
N GLY A 59 -5.06 3.99 -9.83
CA GLY A 59 -5.73 3.39 -10.98
C GLY A 59 -6.73 2.32 -10.54
N ALA A 60 -6.63 1.13 -11.09
CA ALA A 60 -7.50 0.01 -10.74
C ALA A 60 -6.96 -0.82 -9.59
N TYR A 61 -5.84 -0.40 -8.99
CA TYR A 61 -5.22 -1.13 -7.89
C TYR A 61 -5.48 -0.46 -6.56
N ARG A 62 -5.51 -1.25 -5.52
CA ARG A 62 -5.71 -0.78 -4.16
C ARG A 62 -4.55 -1.25 -3.29
N ILE A 63 -3.96 -0.30 -2.57
CA ILE A 63 -2.86 -0.54 -1.65
C ILE A 63 -3.46 -0.56 -0.26
N VAL A 64 -3.29 -1.66 0.47
CA VAL A 64 -3.75 -1.76 1.86
C VAL A 64 -2.53 -1.74 2.75
N TYR A 65 -2.56 -0.89 3.77
CA TYR A 65 -1.42 -0.75 4.67
C TYR A 65 -1.87 -0.45 6.09
N VAL A 66 -0.98 -0.70 7.05
CA VAL A 66 -1.19 -0.36 8.46
C VAL A 66 -0.05 0.52 8.93
N LEU A 67 -0.30 1.28 9.99
CA LEU A 67 0.68 2.18 10.57
C LEU A 67 1.12 1.67 11.93
N ASP A 68 2.43 1.67 12.16
CA ASP A 68 3.01 1.55 13.48
C ASP A 68 3.49 2.95 13.86
N THR A 69 2.67 3.70 14.59
CA THR A 69 2.99 5.08 14.92
C THR A 69 4.12 5.19 15.92
N SER A 70 4.28 4.22 16.81
CA SER A 70 5.37 4.27 17.78
C SER A 70 6.71 3.97 17.12
N GLY A 71 6.75 3.08 16.16
CA GLY A 71 7.98 2.76 15.43
C GLY A 71 8.18 3.58 14.16
N HIS A 72 7.19 4.41 13.79
CA HIS A 72 7.23 5.19 12.54
C HIS A 72 7.42 4.30 11.32
N VAL A 73 6.62 3.23 11.23
CA VAL A 73 6.69 2.26 10.13
C VAL A 73 5.34 2.16 9.45
N ILE A 74 5.38 2.10 8.11
CA ILE A 74 4.22 1.80 7.29
C ILE A 74 4.41 0.41 6.73
N PHE A 75 3.49 -0.52 7.07
CA PHE A 75 3.54 -1.88 6.54
C PHE A 75 2.55 -1.99 5.39
N ILE A 76 3.07 -2.23 4.19
CA ILE A 76 2.24 -2.46 3.01
C ILE A 76 1.82 -3.93 3.04
N LEU A 77 0.53 -4.18 3.21
CA LEU A 77 0.01 -5.53 3.35
C LEU A 77 -0.28 -6.18 2.01
N THR A 78 -0.94 -5.46 1.11
CA THR A 78 -1.29 -5.99 -0.21
C THR A 78 -1.34 -4.86 -1.24
N ILE A 79 -1.14 -5.24 -2.52
CA ILE A 79 -1.32 -4.34 -3.66
C ILE A 79 -2.08 -5.16 -4.69
N LYS A 80 -3.40 -5.02 -4.72
CA LYS A 80 -4.26 -5.89 -5.53
C LYS A 80 -5.10 -5.09 -6.51
N HIS A 81 -5.38 -5.69 -7.65
CA HIS A 81 -6.38 -5.14 -8.56
C HIS A 81 -7.73 -5.14 -7.83
N ARG A 82 -8.52 -4.10 -8.05
CA ARG A 82 -9.81 -3.93 -7.33
C ARG A 82 -10.72 -5.15 -7.41
N LYS A 83 -10.56 -5.99 -8.44
CA LYS A 83 -11.36 -7.21 -8.58
C LYS A 83 -10.99 -8.28 -7.56
N HIS A 84 -9.84 -8.15 -6.91
CA HIS A 84 -9.32 -9.16 -5.98
C HIS A 84 -9.20 -8.66 -4.56
N VAL A 85 -9.79 -7.50 -4.24
CA VAL A 85 -9.63 -6.85 -2.95
C VAL A 85 -10.84 -7.11 -2.10
N TYR A 86 -11.44 -7.79 -1.75
CA TYR A 86 -12.61 -8.00 -0.90
C TYR A 86 -13.76 -8.63 -1.73
#